data_a1abd7e60b6428a63d42eade08cbc391
#
_entry.id   a1abd7e60b6428a63d42eade08cbc391
#
_cell.length_a   1.000
_cell.length_b   1.000
_cell.length_c   1.000
_cell.angle_alpha   90.00
_cell.angle_beta   90.00
_cell.angle_gamma   90.00
#
_symmetry.space_group_name_H-M   'P 1'
#
loop_
_entity.id
_entity.type
_entity.pdbx_description
1 polymer ?
#
loop_
_entity_poly.entity_id
_entity_poly.type
_entity_poly.pdbx_seq_one_letter_code
_entity_poly.pdbx_strand_id
1 'polypeptide(L)'
;TLARILVGAWAPDAGEVRGGFDPMNYYAAAKQCVDDGARVVIIDSMSHEHTGTGGVLEQHEKAAIELATRWRSTPDKCNQSAWIPIKARRSKAIELLQRLPAHILFGFRAKEKTKPDASGKPQSLGFMAIGGEDWIFECELSGLLLPGADGVPTWKSRDAGSQMMIKTPGYLQEVIE
;
A
#
# COMPACT_ATOMS: atom_id res chain seq x y z
N THR A 1 -21.05 -15.06 -7.41
CA THR A 1 -19.80 -14.57 -6.84
C THR A 1 -19.84 -13.05 -6.91
N LEU A 2 -19.89 -12.38 -5.75
CA LEU A 2 -19.90 -10.92 -5.67
C LEU A 2 -18.45 -10.42 -5.56
N ALA A 3 -18.02 -9.64 -6.57
CA ALA A 3 -16.84 -8.80 -6.44
C ALA A 3 -17.28 -7.42 -5.96
N ARG A 4 -16.64 -6.88 -4.95
CA ARG A 4 -16.87 -5.51 -4.47
C ARG A 4 -15.61 -4.70 -4.68
N ILE A 5 -15.77 -3.49 -5.17
CA ILE A 5 -14.67 -2.54 -5.38
C ILE A 5 -14.71 -1.55 -4.23
N LEU A 6 -13.62 -1.48 -3.48
CA LEU A 6 -13.39 -0.43 -2.49
C LEU A 6 -12.62 0.71 -3.17
N VAL A 7 -13.31 1.77 -3.53
CA VAL A 7 -12.69 2.94 -4.15
C VAL A 7 -12.32 3.93 -3.05
N GLY A 8 -11.05 4.23 -2.94
CA GLY A 8 -10.37 5.35 -2.31
C GLY A 8 -10.83 5.94 -1.00
N ALA A 9 -12.08 6.08 -0.77
CA ALA A 9 -12.69 6.43 0.50
C ALA A 9 -13.94 5.60 0.63
N TRP A 10 -13.88 4.53 1.38
CA TRP A 10 -15.09 3.87 1.79
C TRP A 10 -15.82 4.81 2.76
N ALA A 11 -16.78 5.55 2.23
CA ALA A 11 -17.77 6.22 3.02
C ALA A 11 -19.00 5.30 3.04
N PRO A 12 -19.38 4.74 4.17
CA PRO A 12 -20.74 4.22 4.33
C PRO A 12 -21.71 5.39 4.11
N ASP A 13 -22.89 5.12 3.60
CA ASP A 13 -23.96 6.09 3.34
C ASP A 13 -24.35 6.96 4.56
N ALA A 14 -23.70 6.81 5.66
CA ALA A 14 -23.88 7.52 6.92
C ALA A 14 -22.77 8.55 7.25
N GLY A 15 -22.12 9.13 6.27
CA GLY A 15 -21.61 10.50 6.37
C GLY A 15 -20.35 10.80 7.15
N GLU A 16 -19.72 9.98 7.96
CA GLU A 16 -18.42 10.28 8.57
C GLU A 16 -17.44 9.13 8.40
N VAL A 17 -16.41 9.37 7.58
CA VAL A 17 -15.22 8.51 7.55
C VAL A 17 -14.45 8.73 8.86
N ARG A 18 -14.81 7.99 9.89
CA ARG A 18 -14.06 8.01 11.15
C ARG A 18 -12.68 7.44 10.90
N GLY A 19 -11.64 8.27 11.03
CA GLY A 19 -10.26 7.88 10.96
C GLY A 19 -9.60 7.94 9.57
N GLY A 20 -10.30 8.35 8.52
CA GLY A 20 -9.71 8.54 7.19
C GLY A 20 -9.09 7.27 6.62
N PHE A 21 -7.92 7.43 5.95
CA PHE A 21 -7.20 6.34 5.28
C PHE A 21 -6.27 5.54 6.23
N ASP A 22 -6.68 5.37 7.49
CA ASP A 22 -5.97 4.51 8.44
C ASP A 22 -5.92 3.06 7.93
N PRO A 23 -4.78 2.36 8.03
CA PRO A 23 -4.65 0.95 7.62
C PRO A 23 -5.74 0.04 8.18
N MET A 24 -6.16 0.26 9.43
CA MET A 24 -7.20 -0.55 10.06
C MET A 24 -8.59 -0.33 9.48
N ASN A 25 -8.84 0.85 8.89
CA ASN A 25 -10.12 1.12 8.22
C ASN A 25 -10.24 0.32 6.91
N TYR A 26 -9.15 0.11 6.20
CA TYR A 26 -9.12 -0.79 5.04
C TYR A 26 -9.45 -2.23 5.44
N TYR A 27 -8.85 -2.70 6.54
CA TYR A 27 -9.21 -4.01 7.07
C TYR A 27 -10.69 -4.09 7.47
N ALA A 28 -11.20 -3.11 8.21
CA ALA A 28 -12.59 -3.09 8.65
C ALA A 28 -13.56 -3.13 7.46
N ALA A 29 -13.29 -2.33 6.43
CA ALA A 29 -14.10 -2.29 5.21
C ALA A 29 -14.02 -3.61 4.42
N ALA A 30 -12.82 -4.19 4.26
CA ALA A 30 -12.66 -5.47 3.61
C ALA A 30 -13.35 -6.61 4.37
N LYS A 31 -13.21 -6.60 5.71
CA LYS A 31 -13.90 -7.56 6.58
C LYS A 31 -15.42 -7.48 6.43
N GLN A 32 -15.97 -6.27 6.42
CA GLN A 32 -17.41 -6.09 6.20
C GLN A 32 -17.86 -6.68 4.86
N CYS A 33 -17.10 -6.43 3.78
CA CYS A 33 -17.40 -7.03 2.48
C CYS A 33 -17.41 -8.57 2.53
N VAL A 34 -16.45 -9.16 3.24
CA VAL A 34 -16.35 -10.61 3.40
C VAL A 34 -17.49 -11.15 4.27
N ASP A 35 -17.82 -10.49 5.37
CA ASP A 35 -18.96 -10.86 6.23
C ASP A 35 -20.28 -10.82 5.44
N ASP A 36 -20.41 -9.90 4.48
CA ASP A 36 -21.54 -9.80 3.55
C ASP A 36 -21.48 -10.82 2.38
N GLY A 37 -20.51 -11.74 2.40
CA GLY A 37 -20.38 -12.83 1.44
C GLY A 37 -19.49 -12.56 0.24
N ALA A 38 -18.70 -11.48 0.22
CA ALA A 38 -17.73 -11.25 -0.84
C ALA A 38 -16.59 -12.28 -0.75
N ARG A 39 -16.27 -12.90 -1.89
CA ARG A 39 -15.12 -13.82 -2.04
C ARG A 39 -13.92 -13.17 -2.70
N VAL A 40 -14.12 -12.02 -3.30
CA VAL A 40 -13.09 -11.17 -3.91
C VAL A 40 -13.35 -9.75 -3.46
N VAL A 41 -12.33 -9.09 -2.92
CA VAL A 41 -12.34 -7.68 -2.52
C VAL A 41 -11.26 -6.96 -3.32
N ILE A 42 -11.64 -5.89 -3.99
CA ILE A 42 -10.71 -5.05 -4.76
C ILE A 42 -10.61 -3.70 -4.06
N ILE A 43 -9.38 -3.28 -3.74
CA ILE A 43 -9.08 -2.01 -3.09
C ILE A 43 -8.35 -1.11 -4.09
N ASP A 44 -9.03 -0.08 -4.58
CA ASP A 44 -8.49 0.91 -5.51
C ASP A 44 -8.77 2.34 -4.99
N SER A 45 -7.77 3.04 -4.50
CA SER A 45 -6.34 2.72 -4.50
C SER A 45 -5.81 2.63 -3.06
N MET A 46 -4.97 1.64 -2.82
CA MET A 46 -4.30 1.46 -1.53
C MET A 46 -3.25 2.54 -1.25
N SER A 47 -2.82 3.29 -2.27
CA SER A 47 -1.85 4.39 -2.10
C SER A 47 -2.34 5.52 -1.20
N HIS A 48 -3.65 5.68 -1.01
CA HIS A 48 -4.21 6.67 -0.09
C HIS A 48 -3.93 6.31 1.38
N GLU A 49 -3.75 5.03 1.68
CA GLU A 49 -3.32 4.58 3.02
C GLU A 49 -2.01 5.27 3.43
N HIS A 50 -1.12 5.52 2.48
CA HIS A 50 0.14 6.19 2.75
C HIS A 50 0.01 7.71 2.81
N THR A 51 -0.65 8.33 1.82
CA THR A 51 -0.64 9.80 1.59
C THR A 51 -1.97 10.49 1.86
N GLY A 52 -3.04 9.76 2.10
CA GLY A 52 -4.37 10.34 2.33
C GLY A 52 -4.56 10.84 3.76
N THR A 53 -5.64 11.59 3.97
CA THR A 53 -6.01 12.13 5.28
C THR A 53 -6.24 11.01 6.29
N GLY A 54 -5.58 11.08 7.44
CA GLY A 54 -5.59 10.00 8.46
C GLY A 54 -4.70 8.82 8.10
N GLY A 55 -3.99 8.86 6.99
CA GLY A 55 -3.06 7.83 6.54
C GLY A 55 -1.72 7.87 7.26
N VAL A 56 -0.83 6.99 6.84
CA VAL A 56 0.47 6.72 7.48
C VAL A 56 1.32 7.96 7.69
N LEU A 57 1.44 8.84 6.68
CA LEU A 57 2.27 10.04 6.79
C LEU A 57 1.72 11.03 7.82
N GLU A 58 0.42 11.26 7.81
CA GLU A 58 -0.22 12.16 8.79
C GLU A 58 -0.15 11.59 10.21
N GLN A 59 -0.36 10.29 10.36
CA GLN A 59 -0.21 9.62 11.66
C GLN A 59 1.23 9.74 12.19
N HIS A 60 2.22 9.57 11.31
CA HIS A 60 3.62 9.72 11.66
C HIS A 60 3.95 11.14 12.13
N GLU A 61 3.47 12.16 11.41
CA GLU A 61 3.68 13.56 11.81
C GLU A 61 3.08 13.85 13.20
N LYS A 62 1.84 13.41 13.44
CA LYS A 62 1.19 13.53 14.74
C LYS A 62 1.98 12.82 15.84
N ALA A 63 2.43 11.59 15.60
CA ALA A 63 3.22 10.83 16.55
C ALA A 63 4.57 11.51 16.86
N ALA A 64 5.23 12.12 15.86
CA ALA A 64 6.47 12.86 16.07
C ALA A 64 6.28 14.08 16.98
N ILE A 65 5.18 14.82 16.79
CA ILE A 65 4.82 15.98 17.63
C ILE A 65 4.49 15.54 19.06
N GLU A 66 3.71 14.47 19.24
CA GLU A 66 3.36 13.93 20.55
C GLU A 66 4.59 13.46 21.33
N LEU A 67 5.50 12.72 20.66
CA LEU A 67 6.76 12.29 21.26
C LEU A 67 7.67 13.45 21.62
N ALA A 68 7.75 14.46 20.77
CA ALA A 68 8.53 15.67 21.02
C ALA A 68 8.03 16.41 22.28
N THR A 69 6.73 16.53 22.41
CA THR A 69 6.10 17.13 23.61
C THR A 69 6.40 16.31 24.87
N ARG A 70 6.23 14.99 24.79
CA ARG A 70 6.46 14.07 25.91
C ARG A 70 7.91 14.04 26.35
N TRP A 71 8.85 14.10 25.42
CA TRP A 71 10.29 14.01 25.71
C TRP A 71 10.99 15.37 25.83
N ARG A 72 10.23 16.45 25.76
CA ARG A 72 10.74 17.83 25.75
C ARG A 72 11.85 18.02 24.70
N SER A 73 11.58 17.53 23.50
CA SER A 73 12.48 17.49 22.35
C SER A 73 11.86 18.21 21.15
N THR A 74 12.44 18.03 19.97
CA THR A 74 11.87 18.52 18.70
C THR A 74 11.30 17.37 17.86
N PRO A 75 10.28 17.59 17.02
CA PRO A 75 9.73 16.55 16.16
C PRO A 75 10.79 15.87 15.28
N ASP A 76 11.76 16.61 14.76
CA ASP A 76 12.85 16.08 13.92
C ASP A 76 13.67 15.01 14.65
N LYS A 77 13.98 15.22 15.94
CA LYS A 77 14.70 14.25 16.76
C LYS A 77 13.86 13.02 17.10
N CYS A 78 12.54 13.14 17.07
CA CYS A 78 11.60 12.06 17.34
C CYS A 78 11.17 11.29 16.07
N ASN A 79 11.59 11.75 14.89
CA ASN A 79 11.14 11.26 13.59
C ASN A 79 11.24 9.74 13.45
N GLN A 80 12.39 9.14 13.77
CA GLN A 80 12.57 7.69 13.66
C GLN A 80 11.71 6.91 14.66
N SER A 81 11.62 7.38 15.89
CA SER A 81 10.82 6.73 16.94
C SER A 81 9.32 6.81 16.65
N ALA A 82 8.88 7.86 15.98
CA ALA A 82 7.49 8.04 15.58
C ALA A 82 7.00 6.98 14.57
N TRP A 83 7.91 6.39 13.80
CA TRP A 83 7.58 5.29 12.88
C TRP A 83 7.20 3.99 13.58
N ILE A 84 7.64 3.75 14.81
CA ILE A 84 7.45 2.47 15.51
C ILE A 84 5.96 2.11 15.64
N PRO A 85 5.10 2.94 16.25
CA PRO A 85 3.69 2.64 16.39
C PRO A 85 2.97 2.56 15.04
N ILE A 86 3.38 3.37 14.07
CA ILE A 86 2.76 3.41 12.74
C ILE A 86 3.03 2.12 11.97
N LYS A 87 4.29 1.67 11.96
CA LYS A 87 4.66 0.39 11.34
C LYS A 87 3.96 -0.79 12.02
N ALA A 88 3.91 -0.81 13.34
CA ALA A 88 3.21 -1.86 14.07
C ALA A 88 1.70 -1.91 13.71
N ARG A 89 1.05 -0.76 13.61
CA ARG A 89 -0.36 -0.66 13.21
C ARG A 89 -0.58 -1.14 11.78
N ARG A 90 0.30 -0.76 10.86
CA ARG A 90 0.27 -1.19 9.46
C ARG A 90 0.47 -2.70 9.33
N SER A 91 1.51 -3.25 9.98
CA SER A 91 1.76 -4.69 9.99
C SER A 91 0.56 -5.48 10.55
N LYS A 92 -0.10 -4.94 11.57
CA LYS A 92 -1.32 -5.55 12.11
C LYS A 92 -2.46 -5.57 11.11
N ALA A 93 -2.65 -4.49 10.35
CA ALA A 93 -3.68 -4.43 9.31
C ALA A 93 -3.39 -5.44 8.18
N ILE A 94 -2.14 -5.55 7.75
CA ILE A 94 -1.69 -6.53 6.76
C ILE A 94 -2.00 -7.96 7.24
N GLU A 95 -1.56 -8.30 8.45
CA GLU A 95 -1.80 -9.62 9.05
C GLU A 95 -3.30 -9.98 9.11
N LEU A 96 -4.13 -9.03 9.48
CA LEU A 96 -5.57 -9.24 9.57
C LEU A 96 -6.23 -9.40 8.18
N LEU A 97 -5.77 -8.64 7.18
CA LEU A 97 -6.25 -8.78 5.80
C LEU A 97 -5.89 -10.15 5.21
N GLN A 98 -4.67 -10.64 5.45
CA GLN A 98 -4.23 -11.96 5.00
C GLN A 98 -5.06 -13.12 5.58
N ARG A 99 -5.69 -12.92 6.74
CA ARG A 99 -6.53 -13.93 7.40
C ARG A 99 -7.99 -13.95 6.90
N LEU A 100 -8.38 -12.99 6.08
CA LEU A 100 -9.74 -12.98 5.53
C LEU A 100 -9.91 -14.13 4.52
N PRO A 101 -11.03 -14.89 4.58
CA PRO A 101 -11.30 -15.99 3.67
C PRO A 101 -11.79 -15.47 2.31
N ALA A 102 -11.01 -14.61 1.66
CA ALA A 102 -11.30 -13.98 0.38
C ALA A 102 -10.01 -13.65 -0.38
N HIS A 103 -10.09 -13.55 -1.69
CA HIS A 103 -9.02 -12.98 -2.50
C HIS A 103 -9.06 -11.46 -2.41
N ILE A 104 -7.92 -10.85 -2.07
CA ILE A 104 -7.81 -9.39 -1.98
C ILE A 104 -6.85 -8.88 -3.05
N LEU A 105 -7.36 -7.98 -3.88
CA LEU A 105 -6.59 -7.32 -4.92
C LEU A 105 -6.34 -5.87 -4.51
N PHE A 106 -5.08 -5.46 -4.52
CA PHE A 106 -4.67 -4.09 -4.21
C PHE A 106 -4.24 -3.37 -5.48
N GLY A 107 -4.85 -2.22 -5.76
CA GLY A 107 -4.37 -1.25 -6.73
C GLY A 107 -3.47 -0.21 -6.05
N PHE A 108 -2.24 -0.05 -6.53
CA PHE A 108 -1.35 1.02 -6.10
C PHE A 108 -1.06 1.96 -7.24
N ARG A 109 -1.07 3.25 -6.99
CA ARG A 109 -0.49 4.21 -7.91
C ARG A 109 1.02 4.06 -7.90
N ALA A 110 1.62 4.04 -9.07
CA ALA A 110 3.06 4.01 -9.22
C ALA A 110 3.58 5.34 -9.75
N LYS A 111 4.82 5.67 -9.39
CA LYS A 111 5.55 6.81 -9.94
C LYS A 111 6.94 6.37 -10.34
N GLU A 112 7.48 7.03 -11.36
CA GLU A 112 8.87 6.86 -11.72
C GLU A 112 9.76 7.40 -10.60
N LYS A 113 10.74 6.59 -10.18
CA LYS A 113 11.76 6.98 -9.21
C LYS A 113 13.11 7.09 -9.90
N THR A 114 13.88 8.07 -9.52
CA THR A 114 15.27 8.25 -9.95
C THR A 114 16.19 8.21 -8.74
N LYS A 115 17.41 7.70 -8.93
CA LYS A 115 18.48 7.72 -7.93
C LYS A 115 19.74 8.26 -8.60
N PRO A 116 20.55 9.10 -7.93
CA PRO A 116 21.86 9.46 -8.43
C PRO A 116 22.76 8.21 -8.58
N ASP A 117 23.43 8.08 -9.72
CA ASP A 117 24.49 7.08 -9.90
C ASP A 117 25.78 7.50 -9.16
N ALA A 118 26.84 6.70 -9.28
CA ALA A 118 28.13 6.98 -8.66
C ALA A 118 28.78 8.29 -9.15
N SER A 119 28.34 8.83 -10.29
CA SER A 119 28.79 10.10 -10.87
C SER A 119 27.87 11.28 -10.51
N GLY A 120 26.79 11.03 -9.75
CA GLY A 120 25.80 12.03 -9.37
C GLY A 120 24.73 12.28 -10.44
N LYS A 121 24.72 11.54 -11.55
CA LYS A 121 23.70 11.67 -12.59
C LYS A 121 22.42 10.90 -12.20
N PRO A 122 21.21 11.46 -12.47
CA PRO A 122 19.97 10.78 -12.21
C PRO A 122 19.83 9.51 -13.09
N GLN A 123 19.71 8.36 -12.45
CA GLN A 123 19.41 7.08 -13.08
C GLN A 123 17.97 6.71 -12.75
N SER A 124 17.17 6.34 -13.75
CA SER A 124 15.82 5.84 -13.53
C SER A 124 15.89 4.47 -12.85
N LEU A 125 15.07 4.29 -11.82
CA LEU A 125 14.79 3.00 -11.18
C LEU A 125 13.52 2.36 -11.75
N GLY A 126 12.82 3.06 -12.67
CA GLY A 126 11.53 2.67 -13.17
C GLY A 126 10.39 3.01 -12.23
N PHE A 127 9.23 2.39 -12.44
CA PHE A 127 8.01 2.66 -11.68
C PHE A 127 7.98 1.89 -10.36
N MET A 128 7.71 2.59 -9.28
CA MET A 128 7.56 2.02 -7.95
C MET A 128 6.25 2.47 -7.30
N ALA A 129 5.60 1.56 -6.59
CA ALA A 129 4.36 1.82 -5.90
C ALA A 129 4.51 2.92 -4.84
N ILE A 130 3.51 3.79 -4.73
CA ILE A 130 3.45 4.82 -3.70
C ILE A 130 2.99 4.18 -2.39
N GLY A 131 3.91 4.08 -1.41
CA GLY A 131 3.64 3.49 -0.10
C GLY A 131 3.39 1.98 -0.10
N GLY A 132 3.62 1.30 -1.23
CA GLY A 132 3.24 -0.09 -1.42
C GLY A 132 4.30 -1.14 -1.10
N GLU A 133 5.50 -0.77 -0.75
CA GLU A 133 6.61 -1.73 -0.61
C GLU A 133 6.29 -2.84 0.41
N ASP A 134 5.86 -2.50 1.62
CA ASP A 134 5.51 -3.49 2.65
C ASP A 134 4.37 -4.41 2.21
N TRP A 135 3.37 -3.87 1.50
CA TRP A 135 2.22 -4.63 1.00
C TRP A 135 2.62 -5.63 -0.09
N ILE A 136 3.51 -5.22 -1.01
CA ILE A 136 3.96 -6.06 -2.11
C ILE A 136 4.75 -7.27 -1.61
N PHE A 137 5.55 -7.11 -0.55
CA PHE A 137 6.26 -8.23 0.06
C PHE A 137 5.32 -9.29 0.60
N GLU A 138 4.14 -8.91 1.06
CA GLU A 138 3.14 -9.81 1.63
C GLU A 138 2.15 -10.36 0.59
N CYS A 139 2.14 -9.85 -0.64
CA CYS A 139 1.32 -10.39 -1.71
C CYS A 139 1.94 -11.67 -2.30
N GLU A 140 1.11 -12.62 -2.74
CA GLU A 140 1.54 -13.79 -3.51
C GLU A 140 1.93 -13.41 -4.94
N LEU A 141 1.23 -12.44 -5.51
CA LEU A 141 1.37 -11.99 -6.89
C LEU A 141 1.36 -10.47 -6.94
N SER A 142 2.26 -9.90 -7.71
CA SER A 142 2.22 -8.49 -8.06
C SER A 142 2.74 -8.26 -9.48
N GLY A 143 2.07 -7.41 -10.22
CA GLY A 143 2.41 -7.03 -11.58
C GLY A 143 2.34 -5.51 -11.76
N LEU A 144 2.95 -5.01 -12.81
CA LEU A 144 3.01 -3.59 -13.12
C LEU A 144 2.17 -3.29 -14.35
N LEU A 145 1.19 -2.39 -14.23
CA LEU A 145 0.43 -1.86 -15.36
C LEU A 145 1.08 -0.55 -15.80
N LEU A 146 1.75 -0.59 -16.94
CA LEU A 146 2.39 0.59 -17.54
C LEU A 146 1.39 1.41 -18.35
N PRO A 147 1.64 2.72 -18.55
CA PRO A 147 0.85 3.53 -19.46
C PRO A 147 0.80 2.90 -20.86
N GLY A 148 -0.39 2.77 -21.43
CA GLY A 148 -0.60 2.16 -22.76
C GLY A 148 -0.59 0.63 -22.79
N ALA A 149 -0.57 -0.03 -21.64
CA ALA A 149 -0.57 -1.50 -21.55
C ALA A 149 -1.95 -2.16 -21.79
N ASP A 150 -3.01 -1.39 -22.01
CA ASP A 150 -4.37 -1.85 -22.28
C ASP A 150 -4.87 -2.94 -21.29
N GLY A 151 -4.47 -2.80 -20.02
CA GLY A 151 -4.84 -3.74 -18.97
C GLY A 151 -3.96 -4.99 -18.88
N VAL A 152 -2.93 -5.12 -19.71
CA VAL A 152 -2.01 -6.26 -19.67
C VAL A 152 -0.87 -5.98 -18.69
N PRO A 153 -0.72 -6.77 -17.61
CA PRO A 153 0.36 -6.57 -16.66
C PRO A 153 1.74 -6.89 -17.24
N THR A 154 2.72 -6.11 -16.83
CA THR A 154 4.13 -6.41 -17.07
C THR A 154 4.64 -7.30 -15.94
N TRP A 155 5.19 -8.46 -16.30
CA TRP A 155 5.68 -9.48 -15.37
C TRP A 155 7.22 -9.54 -15.28
N LYS A 156 7.92 -8.86 -16.15
CA LYS A 156 9.39 -8.71 -16.13
C LYS A 156 9.76 -7.27 -16.47
N SER A 157 10.71 -6.69 -15.77
CA SER A 157 11.26 -5.37 -16.08
C SER A 157 12.78 -5.38 -16.07
N ARG A 158 13.38 -4.52 -16.89
CA ARG A 158 14.84 -4.27 -16.88
C ARG A 158 15.24 -3.26 -15.82
N ASP A 159 14.31 -2.41 -15.39
CA ASP A 159 14.54 -1.43 -14.35
C ASP A 159 14.47 -2.09 -12.97
N ALA A 160 15.54 -1.94 -12.18
CA ALA A 160 15.68 -2.63 -10.90
C ALA A 160 14.52 -2.32 -9.92
N GLY A 161 14.07 -1.07 -9.85
CA GLY A 161 12.96 -0.67 -9.00
C GLY A 161 11.63 -1.23 -9.48
N SER A 162 11.35 -1.19 -10.79
CA SER A 162 10.16 -1.82 -11.36
C SER A 162 10.16 -3.32 -11.13
N GLN A 163 11.32 -3.97 -11.27
CA GLN A 163 11.44 -5.42 -11.04
C GLN A 163 11.18 -5.80 -9.57
N MET A 164 11.57 -4.95 -8.60
CA MET A 164 11.24 -5.16 -7.18
C MET A 164 9.73 -5.13 -6.90
N MET A 165 8.96 -4.44 -7.75
CA MET A 165 7.50 -4.36 -7.63
C MET A 165 6.78 -5.54 -8.30
N ILE A 166 7.50 -6.44 -8.95
CA ILE A 166 6.95 -7.59 -9.66
C ILE A 166 7.27 -8.86 -8.88
N LYS A 167 6.24 -9.61 -8.53
CA LYS A 167 6.34 -10.90 -7.85
C LYS A 167 5.47 -11.91 -8.57
N THR A 168 6.11 -12.90 -9.18
CA THR A 168 5.44 -13.95 -9.92
C THR A 168 5.73 -15.29 -9.26
N PRO A 169 4.74 -16.01 -8.73
CA PRO A 169 4.93 -17.35 -8.21
C PRO A 169 5.44 -18.30 -9.30
N GLY A 170 6.28 -19.26 -8.92
CA GLY A 170 6.90 -20.22 -9.86
C GLY A 170 5.88 -20.96 -10.72
N TYR A 171 4.74 -21.32 -10.15
CA TYR A 171 3.66 -22.02 -10.87
C TYR A 171 2.94 -21.17 -11.94
N LEU A 172 3.08 -19.85 -11.89
CA LEU A 172 2.55 -18.94 -12.93
C LEU A 172 3.60 -18.60 -13.99
N GLN A 173 4.88 -18.85 -13.75
CA GLN A 173 5.94 -18.57 -14.73
C GLN A 173 5.75 -19.38 -16.01
N GLU A 174 5.35 -20.65 -15.88
CA GLU A 174 5.09 -21.54 -17.04
C GLU A 174 3.88 -21.09 -17.87
N VAL A 175 2.96 -20.28 -17.32
CA VAL A 175 1.77 -19.79 -18.01
C VAL A 175 2.02 -18.44 -18.69
N ILE A 176 3.03 -17.70 -18.22
CA ILE A 176 3.33 -16.32 -18.68
C ILE A 176 4.41 -16.32 -19.77
N GLU A 177 5.22 -17.37 -19.88
CA GLU A 177 6.22 -17.58 -20.95
C GLU A 177 5.58 -18.15 -22.22
#